data_62c7927b69ad12947469b8d371dc4fb3
#
_entry.id   62c7927b69ad12947469b8d371dc4fb3
#
_cell.length_a   1.000
_cell.length_b   1.000
_cell.length_c   1.000
_cell.angle_alpha   90.00
_cell.angle_beta   90.00
_cell.angle_gamma   90.00
#
_symmetry.space_group_name_H-M   'P 1'
#
loop_
_entity.id
_entity.type
_entity.pdbx_description
1 polymer ?
#
loop_
_entity_poly.entity_id
_entity_poly.type
_entity_poly.pdbx_seq_one_letter_code
_entity_poly.pdbx_strand_id
1 'polypeptide(L)'
;MDDKKKIEEALSESEIQEKKLRAAKAARKRKKRIKSIIGWLVVILIVSLVLIWFLKMKKDSEAQIEALKNMNSQIEATVERSTYNREIDISGYVVPFDTLEAKFRSTGAVTGVYVSEGDYVKEGQVLATIDDTQQKMNLQDIENQIAEARLSGSTKTLELLEMRKKNYENALDYTTLKANFDGVVSKVDVVVNDYFDAGSSAVTIIDKSKLKTTIEIDEIDMQYVTLGQKAILHFDSVPGVDVEAYVSYIPMTGRYTTQGIGVVDVELTIDNPPEDLIPGFTFNGTLTYDGEVEMLLIPSSAVNTGRGGQTTVSVKENDGTTSERKVTVQYLGEGMSQVLSGLKEGEVVVYEPSSNNAFSMMMGMMGL
;
A
#
# COMPACT_ATOMS: atom_id res chain seq x y z
N MET A 1 7.01 -18.84 -128.34
CA MET A 1 5.96 -17.96 -127.71
C MET A 1 5.68 -18.34 -126.24
N ASP A 2 6.35 -19.32 -125.74
CA ASP A 2 6.08 -19.91 -124.36
C ASP A 2 6.93 -19.33 -123.23
N ASP A 3 8.13 -18.78 -123.55
CA ASP A 3 9.00 -18.26 -122.44
C ASP A 3 8.60 -16.92 -121.86
N LYS A 4 7.86 -16.07 -122.68
CA LYS A 4 7.37 -14.80 -122.12
C LYS A 4 6.22 -14.95 -121.09
N LYS A 5 5.40 -15.98 -121.26
CA LYS A 5 4.29 -16.25 -120.34
C LYS A 5 4.77 -16.78 -118.93
N LYS A 6 5.83 -17.58 -118.91
CA LYS A 6 6.44 -18.09 -117.65
C LYS A 6 7.13 -16.97 -116.88
N ILE A 7 7.71 -15.97 -117.51
CA ILE A 7 8.37 -14.85 -116.88
C ILE A 7 7.33 -13.88 -116.28
N GLU A 8 6.19 -13.64 -116.93
CA GLU A 8 5.13 -12.84 -116.41
C GLU A 8 4.40 -13.46 -115.23
N GLU A 9 4.17 -14.80 -115.29
CA GLU A 9 3.61 -15.53 -114.14
C GLU A 9 4.55 -15.52 -112.91
N ALA A 10 5.88 -15.72 -113.09
CA ALA A 10 6.86 -15.65 -112.07
C ALA A 10 7.00 -14.24 -111.42
N LEU A 11 6.90 -13.19 -112.25
CA LEU A 11 6.89 -11.79 -111.71
C LEU A 11 5.62 -11.48 -110.95
N SER A 12 4.45 -11.98 -111.37
CA SER A 12 3.18 -11.85 -110.68
C SER A 12 3.16 -12.56 -109.33
N GLU A 13 3.75 -13.78 -109.26
CA GLU A 13 3.88 -14.52 -108.03
C GLU A 13 4.82 -13.85 -107.01
N SER A 14 5.94 -13.26 -107.50
CA SER A 14 6.88 -12.55 -106.60
C SER A 14 6.26 -11.26 -106.07
N GLU A 15 5.48 -10.50 -106.86
CA GLU A 15 4.74 -9.34 -106.36
C GLU A 15 3.67 -9.71 -105.29
N ILE A 16 2.98 -10.81 -105.52
CA ILE A 16 1.97 -11.32 -104.59
C ILE A 16 2.62 -11.75 -103.31
N GLN A 17 3.80 -12.39 -103.37
CA GLN A 17 4.56 -12.78 -102.16
C GLN A 17 5.07 -11.53 -101.44
N GLU A 18 5.62 -10.55 -102.14
CA GLU A 18 6.06 -9.30 -101.54
C GLU A 18 4.93 -8.54 -100.81
N LYS A 19 3.74 -8.47 -101.47
CA LYS A 19 2.52 -7.87 -100.87
C LYS A 19 2.09 -8.64 -99.60
N LYS A 20 2.12 -9.99 -99.63
CA LYS A 20 1.83 -10.83 -98.43
C LYS A 20 2.82 -10.60 -97.34
N LEU A 21 4.16 -10.48 -97.66
CA LEU A 21 5.21 -10.24 -96.71
C LEU A 21 5.09 -8.83 -96.08
N ARG A 22 4.77 -7.82 -96.89
CA ARG A 22 4.53 -6.43 -96.40
C ARG A 22 3.29 -6.37 -95.53
N ALA A 23 2.22 -7.08 -95.85
CA ALA A 23 1.00 -7.16 -95.00
C ALA A 23 1.26 -7.89 -93.70
N ALA A 24 2.04 -8.99 -93.68
CA ALA A 24 2.44 -9.73 -92.49
C ALA A 24 3.37 -8.93 -91.55
N LYS A 25 4.30 -8.14 -92.13
CA LYS A 25 5.17 -7.21 -91.40
C LYS A 25 4.35 -6.07 -90.76
N ALA A 26 3.37 -5.50 -91.52
CA ALA A 26 2.47 -4.47 -90.99
C ALA A 26 1.56 -5.00 -89.88
N ALA A 27 1.01 -6.20 -90.03
CA ALA A 27 0.21 -6.85 -89.00
C ALA A 27 1.02 -7.16 -87.69
N ARG A 28 2.30 -7.61 -87.83
CA ARG A 28 3.19 -7.75 -86.67
C ARG A 28 3.53 -6.42 -86.02
N LYS A 29 3.74 -5.33 -86.76
CA LYS A 29 3.96 -4.01 -86.23
C LYS A 29 2.73 -3.48 -85.51
N ARG A 30 1.52 -3.70 -86.01
CA ARG A 30 0.24 -3.33 -85.42
C ARG A 30 0.04 -4.12 -84.07
N LYS A 31 0.27 -5.45 -84.07
CA LYS A 31 0.20 -6.29 -82.83
C LYS A 31 1.20 -5.84 -81.78
N LYS A 32 2.43 -5.45 -82.17
CA LYS A 32 3.42 -4.91 -81.22
C LYS A 32 2.96 -3.56 -80.63
N ARG A 33 2.43 -2.67 -81.46
CA ARG A 33 1.90 -1.35 -81.00
C ARG A 33 0.69 -1.54 -80.06
N ILE A 34 -0.22 -2.45 -80.42
CA ILE A 34 -1.39 -2.76 -79.52
C ILE A 34 -0.95 -3.34 -78.20
N LYS A 35 0.01 -4.28 -78.22
CA LYS A 35 0.57 -4.85 -76.91
C LYS A 35 1.28 -3.77 -76.08
N SER A 36 1.99 -2.83 -76.69
CA SER A 36 2.64 -1.70 -76.06
C SER A 36 1.61 -0.74 -75.46
N ILE A 37 0.53 -0.44 -76.17
CA ILE A 37 -0.56 0.43 -75.68
C ILE A 37 -1.30 -0.25 -74.54
N ILE A 38 -1.59 -1.55 -74.62
CA ILE A 38 -2.21 -2.30 -73.53
C ILE A 38 -1.29 -2.32 -72.33
N GLY A 39 0.03 -2.53 -72.51
CA GLY A 39 1.03 -2.46 -71.45
C GLY A 39 1.04 -1.10 -70.72
N TRP A 40 1.00 -0.02 -71.50
CA TRP A 40 0.90 1.34 -70.93
C TRP A 40 -0.41 1.60 -70.17
N LEU A 41 -1.55 1.10 -70.71
CA LEU A 41 -2.85 1.22 -70.05
C LEU A 41 -2.87 0.46 -68.72
N VAL A 42 -2.25 -0.73 -68.65
CA VAL A 42 -2.11 -1.52 -67.39
C VAL A 42 -1.24 -0.77 -66.39
N VAL A 43 -0.14 -0.16 -66.84
CA VAL A 43 0.71 0.65 -65.95
C VAL A 43 -0.04 1.86 -65.40
N ILE A 44 -0.81 2.58 -66.28
CA ILE A 44 -1.62 3.72 -65.85
C ILE A 44 -2.69 3.27 -64.82
N LEU A 45 -3.32 2.09 -65.04
CA LEU A 45 -4.31 1.55 -64.14
C LEU A 45 -3.71 1.17 -62.79
N ILE A 46 -2.51 0.58 -62.77
CA ILE A 46 -1.77 0.27 -61.52
C ILE A 46 -1.41 1.56 -60.79
N VAL A 47 -0.88 2.58 -61.51
CA VAL A 47 -0.52 3.87 -60.91
C VAL A 47 -1.76 4.56 -60.33
N SER A 48 -2.90 4.51 -61.05
CA SER A 48 -4.16 5.11 -60.54
C SER A 48 -4.66 4.37 -59.29
N LEU A 49 -4.57 3.02 -59.22
CA LEU A 49 -4.93 2.24 -58.05
C LEU A 49 -4.01 2.55 -56.85
N VAL A 50 -2.73 2.67 -57.08
CA VAL A 50 -1.76 3.07 -56.04
C VAL A 50 -2.04 4.50 -55.56
N LEU A 51 -2.39 5.41 -56.48
CA LEU A 51 -2.73 6.78 -56.11
C LEU A 51 -4.02 6.85 -55.27
N ILE A 52 -5.04 6.09 -55.65
CA ILE A 52 -6.30 5.97 -54.90
C ILE A 52 -6.04 5.35 -53.52
N TRP A 53 -5.20 4.30 -53.47
CA TRP A 53 -4.81 3.67 -52.19
C TRP A 53 -4.04 4.66 -51.31
N PHE A 54 -3.11 5.43 -51.86
CA PHE A 54 -2.36 6.46 -51.14
C PHE A 54 -3.26 7.60 -50.64
N LEU A 55 -4.21 8.06 -51.44
CA LEU A 55 -5.18 9.07 -51.04
C LEU A 55 -6.12 8.56 -49.93
N LYS A 56 -6.54 7.29 -50.03
CA LYS A 56 -7.33 6.65 -48.95
C LYS A 56 -6.55 6.54 -47.65
N MET A 57 -5.30 6.09 -47.72
CA MET A 57 -4.42 5.99 -46.58
C MET A 57 -4.14 7.35 -45.90
N LYS A 58 -4.01 8.42 -46.70
CA LYS A 58 -3.87 9.79 -46.20
C LYS A 58 -5.15 10.26 -45.47
N LYS A 59 -6.32 9.96 -46.02
CA LYS A 59 -7.60 10.29 -45.42
C LYS A 59 -7.85 9.52 -44.12
N ASP A 60 -7.47 8.24 -44.08
CA ASP A 60 -7.57 7.40 -42.87
C ASP A 60 -6.61 7.88 -41.77
N SER A 61 -5.40 8.36 -42.15
CA SER A 61 -4.44 8.95 -41.20
C SER A 61 -4.90 10.30 -40.64
N GLU A 62 -5.53 11.15 -41.47
CA GLU A 62 -6.12 12.42 -41.03
C GLU A 62 -7.30 12.18 -40.07
N ALA A 63 -8.15 11.18 -40.35
CA ALA A 63 -9.24 10.78 -39.48
C ALA A 63 -8.73 10.22 -38.15
N GLN A 64 -7.62 9.45 -38.13
CA GLN A 64 -6.97 8.98 -36.89
C GLN A 64 -6.36 10.13 -36.09
N ILE A 65 -5.73 11.10 -36.74
CA ILE A 65 -5.19 12.30 -36.08
C ILE A 65 -6.31 13.15 -35.48
N GLU A 66 -7.45 13.26 -36.17
CA GLU A 66 -8.61 13.99 -35.69
C GLU A 66 -9.34 13.25 -34.57
N ALA A 67 -9.38 11.90 -34.60
CA ALA A 67 -9.84 11.06 -33.50
C ALA A 67 -8.91 11.16 -32.27
N LEU A 68 -7.59 11.18 -32.46
CA LEU A 68 -6.60 11.42 -31.40
C LEU A 68 -6.69 12.83 -30.81
N LYS A 69 -7.00 13.84 -31.66
CA LYS A 69 -7.22 15.22 -31.24
C LYS A 69 -8.51 15.37 -30.43
N ASN A 70 -9.56 14.62 -30.77
CA ASN A 70 -10.82 14.58 -30.02
C ASN A 70 -10.71 13.72 -28.75
N MET A 71 -9.77 12.78 -28.65
CA MET A 71 -9.42 12.08 -27.41
C MET A 71 -8.64 12.97 -26.43
N ASN A 72 -8.04 14.04 -26.90
CA ASN A 72 -7.41 15.07 -26.08
C ASN A 72 -8.42 16.17 -25.71
N SER A 73 -9.71 15.85 -25.64
CA SER A 73 -10.73 16.78 -25.17
C SER A 73 -10.45 17.07 -23.70
N GLN A 74 -10.12 18.29 -23.39
CA GLN A 74 -9.99 18.79 -22.04
C GLN A 74 -11.29 18.52 -21.29
N ILE A 75 -11.17 17.91 -20.11
CA ILE A 75 -12.30 17.67 -19.21
C ILE A 75 -12.42 18.90 -18.31
N GLU A 76 -13.63 19.37 -18.12
CA GLU A 76 -13.96 20.46 -17.20
C GLU A 76 -14.55 19.86 -15.92
N ALA A 77 -14.07 20.30 -14.77
CA ALA A 77 -14.66 19.99 -13.47
C ALA A 77 -14.88 21.28 -12.67
N THR A 78 -16.05 21.43 -12.11
CA THR A 78 -16.37 22.57 -11.25
C THR A 78 -15.80 22.31 -9.86
N VAL A 79 -15.23 23.33 -9.25
CA VAL A 79 -14.82 23.30 -7.84
C VAL A 79 -16.09 23.37 -7.00
N GLU A 80 -16.49 22.27 -6.42
CA GLU A 80 -17.71 22.16 -5.64
C GLU A 80 -17.39 21.92 -4.17
N ARG A 81 -18.22 22.49 -3.29
CA ARG A 81 -18.21 22.16 -1.87
C ARG A 81 -19.02 20.89 -1.69
N SER A 82 -18.36 19.86 -1.20
CA SER A 82 -19.01 18.58 -0.91
C SER A 82 -18.65 18.10 0.48
N THR A 83 -19.54 17.36 1.08
CA THR A 83 -19.25 16.60 2.30
C THR A 83 -18.46 15.36 1.93
N TYR A 84 -17.34 15.16 2.60
CA TYR A 84 -16.47 14.00 2.39
C TYR A 84 -16.22 13.31 3.72
N ASN A 85 -16.43 12.02 3.77
CA ASN A 85 -16.01 11.20 4.91
C ASN A 85 -14.50 11.06 4.84
N ARG A 86 -13.80 11.76 5.74
CA ARG A 86 -12.35 11.73 5.73
C ARG A 86 -11.85 10.40 6.29
N GLU A 87 -11.09 9.71 5.49
CA GLU A 87 -10.31 8.57 5.90
C GLU A 87 -8.84 8.97 6.01
N ILE A 88 -8.19 8.54 7.07
CA ILE A 88 -6.76 8.75 7.29
C ILE A 88 -6.11 7.39 7.12
N ASP A 89 -5.25 7.25 6.12
CA ASP A 89 -4.46 6.04 5.90
C ASP A 89 -3.45 5.89 7.03
N ILE A 90 -3.44 4.73 7.65
CA ILE A 90 -2.57 4.40 8.77
C ILE A 90 -1.81 3.10 8.49
N SER A 91 -0.60 3.01 9.01
CA SER A 91 0.19 1.79 8.95
C SER A 91 1.04 1.66 10.20
N GLY A 92 1.43 0.43 10.51
CA GLY A 92 2.23 0.16 11.70
C GLY A 92 2.42 -1.32 11.94
N TYR A 93 2.75 -1.66 13.15
CA TYR A 93 2.83 -3.04 13.63
C TYR A 93 2.17 -3.15 15.00
N VAL A 94 1.61 -4.31 15.29
CA VAL A 94 0.96 -4.57 16.59
C VAL A 94 1.95 -5.06 17.62
N VAL A 95 1.74 -4.66 18.85
CA VAL A 95 2.48 -5.13 20.04
C VAL A 95 1.52 -5.70 21.07
N PRO A 96 1.98 -6.55 22.02
CA PRO A 96 1.14 -7.00 23.11
C PRO A 96 0.55 -5.83 23.88
N PHE A 97 -0.63 -6.01 24.46
CA PHE A 97 -1.23 -4.99 25.31
C PHE A 97 -0.37 -4.72 26.54
N ASP A 98 0.11 -5.80 27.18
CA ASP A 98 1.06 -5.72 28.27
C ASP A 98 2.20 -6.75 28.09
N THR A 99 3.35 -6.45 28.66
CA THR A 99 4.54 -7.30 28.64
C THR A 99 5.18 -7.28 30.01
N LEU A 100 5.31 -8.46 30.61
CA LEU A 100 6.02 -8.64 31.85
C LEU A 100 7.37 -9.33 31.63
N GLU A 101 8.43 -8.64 31.95
CA GLU A 101 9.73 -9.28 32.18
C GLU A 101 9.79 -9.76 33.64
N ALA A 102 9.46 -11.03 33.88
CA ALA A 102 9.52 -11.60 35.17
C ALA A 102 10.99 -11.80 35.62
N LYS A 103 11.36 -11.22 36.77
CA LYS A 103 12.74 -11.13 37.26
C LYS A 103 12.80 -11.66 38.68
N PHE A 104 13.81 -12.49 38.97
CA PHE A 104 14.09 -12.85 40.35
C PHE A 104 14.56 -11.63 41.14
N ARG A 105 14.12 -11.54 42.39
CA ARG A 105 14.58 -10.49 43.31
C ARG A 105 15.77 -10.94 44.19
N SER A 106 16.13 -12.24 44.12
CA SER A 106 17.30 -12.84 44.76
C SER A 106 18.19 -13.50 43.73
N THR A 107 19.48 -13.58 44.02
CA THR A 107 20.47 -14.27 43.21
C THR A 107 20.62 -15.72 43.73
N GLY A 108 20.78 -16.69 42.84
CA GLY A 108 20.97 -18.08 43.20
C GLY A 108 21.03 -19.06 42.06
N ALA A 109 21.34 -20.31 42.32
CA ALA A 109 21.29 -21.37 41.32
C ALA A 109 19.82 -21.73 41.01
N VAL A 110 19.49 -21.87 39.74
CA VAL A 110 18.14 -22.26 39.29
C VAL A 110 17.88 -23.72 39.60
N THR A 111 16.86 -23.97 40.39
CA THR A 111 16.48 -25.33 40.80
C THR A 111 15.35 -25.92 39.95
N GLY A 112 14.54 -25.08 39.32
CA GLY A 112 13.45 -25.52 38.46
C GLY A 112 12.98 -24.45 37.52
N VAL A 113 12.59 -24.87 36.31
CA VAL A 113 11.87 -24.07 35.29
C VAL A 113 10.63 -24.86 34.92
N TYR A 114 9.46 -24.27 35.07
CA TYR A 114 8.16 -24.98 35.02
C TYR A 114 7.32 -24.55 33.81
N VAL A 115 7.86 -23.74 32.93
CA VAL A 115 7.19 -23.22 31.75
C VAL A 115 8.11 -23.29 30.52
N SER A 116 7.50 -23.33 29.34
CA SER A 116 8.17 -23.27 28.04
C SER A 116 7.60 -22.11 27.23
N GLU A 117 8.33 -21.67 26.22
CA GLU A 117 7.82 -20.68 25.26
C GLU A 117 6.54 -21.21 24.60
N GLY A 118 5.51 -20.36 24.52
CA GLY A 118 4.18 -20.69 24.02
C GLY A 118 3.18 -21.16 25.07
N ASP A 119 3.62 -21.47 26.30
CA ASP A 119 2.70 -21.88 27.35
C ASP A 119 1.81 -20.74 27.83
N TYR A 120 0.53 -21.03 28.06
CA TYR A 120 -0.38 -20.12 28.76
C TYR A 120 -0.24 -20.26 30.25
N VAL A 121 -0.03 -19.15 30.93
CA VAL A 121 0.15 -19.07 32.39
C VAL A 121 -0.91 -18.19 33.02
N LYS A 122 -1.27 -18.51 34.29
CA LYS A 122 -2.21 -17.73 35.10
C LYS A 122 -1.48 -16.88 36.13
N GLU A 123 -2.12 -15.79 36.53
CA GLU A 123 -1.63 -14.98 37.66
C GLU A 123 -1.33 -15.84 38.88
N GLY A 124 -0.16 -15.63 39.50
CA GLY A 124 0.32 -16.42 40.62
C GLY A 124 0.97 -17.76 40.29
N GLN A 125 0.90 -18.22 39.03
CA GLN A 125 1.55 -19.47 38.62
C GLN A 125 3.07 -19.36 38.75
N VAL A 126 3.70 -20.40 39.29
CA VAL A 126 5.16 -20.48 39.41
C VAL A 126 5.77 -20.74 38.06
N LEU A 127 6.74 -19.91 37.69
CA LEU A 127 7.46 -19.97 36.41
C LEU A 127 8.82 -20.66 36.57
N ALA A 128 9.56 -20.27 37.60
CA ALA A 128 10.87 -20.82 37.90
C ALA A 128 11.20 -20.63 39.40
N THR A 129 12.17 -21.38 39.88
CA THR A 129 12.67 -21.31 41.26
C THR A 129 14.20 -21.29 41.28
N ILE A 130 14.76 -20.60 42.27
CA ILE A 130 16.18 -20.66 42.62
C ILE A 130 16.36 -21.33 43.98
N ASP A 131 17.61 -21.71 44.33
CA ASP A 131 17.92 -22.34 45.63
C ASP A 131 17.47 -21.45 46.77
N ASP A 132 16.60 -22.00 47.59
CA ASP A 132 15.96 -21.37 48.75
C ASP A 132 16.42 -21.93 50.09
N THR A 133 17.44 -22.82 50.08
CA THR A 133 17.92 -23.56 51.27
C THR A 133 18.28 -22.61 52.41
N GLN A 134 19.02 -21.54 52.12
CA GLN A 134 19.44 -20.57 53.11
C GLN A 134 18.25 -19.78 53.69
N GLN A 135 17.29 -19.39 52.83
CA GLN A 135 16.09 -18.65 53.21
C GLN A 135 15.18 -19.48 54.11
N LYS A 136 15.01 -20.77 53.80
CA LYS A 136 14.28 -21.73 54.65
C LYS A 136 14.94 -21.94 56.00
N MET A 137 16.27 -22.08 56.05
CA MET A 137 17.01 -22.19 57.33
C MET A 137 16.84 -20.93 58.16
N ASN A 138 16.98 -19.74 57.59
CA ASN A 138 16.77 -18.46 58.28
C ASN A 138 15.35 -18.32 58.83
N LEU A 139 14.35 -18.75 58.05
CA LEU A 139 12.96 -18.74 58.48
C LEU A 139 12.70 -19.69 59.62
N GLN A 140 13.25 -20.91 59.55
CA GLN A 140 13.13 -21.90 60.67
C GLN A 140 13.81 -21.40 61.94
N ASP A 141 15.00 -20.77 61.86
CA ASP A 141 15.72 -20.24 62.99
C ASP A 141 14.94 -19.10 63.69
N ILE A 142 14.39 -18.17 62.95
CA ILE A 142 13.57 -17.07 63.50
C ILE A 142 12.27 -17.59 64.12
N GLU A 143 11.66 -18.64 63.56
CA GLU A 143 10.48 -19.30 64.18
C GLU A 143 10.81 -19.92 65.51
N ASN A 144 11.96 -20.56 65.65
CA ASN A 144 12.46 -21.07 66.93
C ASN A 144 12.66 -19.96 67.99
N GLN A 145 13.30 -18.83 67.54
CA GLN A 145 13.50 -17.66 68.41
C GLN A 145 12.15 -17.03 68.85
N ILE A 146 11.16 -17.01 68.00
CA ILE A 146 9.79 -16.53 68.31
C ILE A 146 9.14 -17.45 69.34
N ALA A 147 9.31 -18.79 69.21
CA ALA A 147 8.78 -19.76 70.20
C ALA A 147 9.39 -19.57 71.55
N GLU A 148 10.71 -19.37 71.68
CA GLU A 148 11.42 -19.06 72.87
C GLU A 148 10.99 -17.73 73.52
N ALA A 149 10.86 -16.67 72.68
CA ALA A 149 10.42 -15.37 73.18
C ALA A 149 8.98 -15.37 73.70
N ARG A 150 8.10 -16.20 73.16
CA ARG A 150 6.75 -16.43 73.71
C ARG A 150 6.74 -17.00 75.04
N LEU A 151 7.66 -17.94 75.38
CA LEU A 151 7.83 -18.53 76.68
C LEU A 151 8.40 -17.53 77.70
N SER A 152 9.26 -16.59 77.26
CA SER A 152 9.86 -15.58 78.14
C SER A 152 8.91 -14.38 78.42
N GLY A 153 7.79 -14.26 77.77
CA GLY A 153 6.79 -13.22 77.98
C GLY A 153 7.19 -11.79 77.55
N SER A 154 8.29 -11.63 76.81
CA SER A 154 8.77 -10.31 76.33
C SER A 154 8.04 -9.82 75.09
N THR A 155 7.01 -9.02 75.27
CA THR A 155 6.17 -8.49 74.12
C THR A 155 6.99 -7.69 73.09
N LYS A 156 7.90 -6.82 73.50
CA LYS A 156 8.74 -6.00 72.60
C LYS A 156 9.72 -6.86 71.80
N THR A 157 10.30 -7.90 72.42
CA THR A 157 11.17 -8.84 71.72
C THR A 157 10.39 -9.65 70.68
N LEU A 158 9.18 -10.08 71.06
CA LEU A 158 8.31 -10.81 70.14
C LEU A 158 7.95 -9.99 68.90
N GLU A 159 7.54 -8.74 69.09
CA GLU A 159 7.25 -7.81 67.96
C GLU A 159 8.43 -7.63 67.00
N LEU A 160 9.65 -7.46 67.55
CA LEU A 160 10.87 -7.34 66.70
C LEU A 160 11.15 -8.65 65.95
N LEU A 161 10.96 -9.79 66.53
CA LEU A 161 11.19 -11.11 65.92
C LEU A 161 10.13 -11.37 64.83
N GLU A 162 8.88 -10.99 65.07
CA GLU A 162 7.81 -11.09 64.04
C GLU A 162 8.08 -10.19 62.79
N MET A 163 8.62 -8.99 63.01
CA MET A 163 9.08 -8.15 61.88
C MET A 163 10.23 -8.79 61.09
N ARG A 164 11.20 -9.43 61.82
CA ARG A 164 12.30 -10.16 61.15
C ARG A 164 11.76 -11.38 60.39
N LYS A 165 10.80 -12.12 60.97
CA LYS A 165 10.16 -13.24 60.29
C LYS A 165 9.56 -12.79 58.97
N LYS A 166 8.83 -11.67 58.96
CA LYS A 166 8.26 -11.11 57.75
C LYS A 166 9.31 -10.81 56.66
N ASN A 167 10.50 -10.31 57.08
CA ASN A 167 11.59 -10.08 56.13
C ASN A 167 12.13 -11.41 55.57
N TYR A 168 12.25 -12.47 56.37
CA TYR A 168 12.68 -13.79 55.89
C TYR A 168 11.64 -14.47 55.00
N GLU A 169 10.33 -14.32 55.29
CA GLU A 169 9.24 -14.75 54.43
C GLU A 169 9.31 -14.05 53.06
N ASN A 170 9.53 -12.74 53.04
CA ASN A 170 9.72 -12.00 51.78
C ASN A 170 10.97 -12.48 51.04
N ALA A 171 12.09 -12.72 51.74
CA ALA A 171 13.31 -13.21 51.11
C ALA A 171 13.12 -14.63 50.54
N LEU A 172 12.29 -15.47 51.15
CA LEU A 172 11.90 -16.77 50.62
C LEU A 172 10.99 -16.62 49.36
N ASP A 173 10.01 -15.73 49.43
CA ASP A 173 9.14 -15.48 48.24
C ASP A 173 9.94 -14.97 47.04
N TYR A 174 11.02 -14.21 47.26
CA TYR A 174 11.92 -13.71 46.21
C TYR A 174 12.72 -14.80 45.50
N THR A 175 12.76 -16.02 46.00
CA THR A 175 13.38 -17.18 45.36
C THR A 175 12.44 -17.90 44.39
N THR A 176 11.16 -17.52 44.37
CA THR A 176 10.14 -18.10 43.50
C THR A 176 9.66 -17.03 42.52
N LEU A 177 9.82 -17.30 41.25
CA LEU A 177 9.32 -16.44 40.19
C LEU A 177 7.89 -16.82 39.83
N LYS A 178 6.97 -15.83 39.86
CA LYS A 178 5.55 -16.04 39.57
C LYS A 178 5.07 -15.09 38.51
N ALA A 179 4.08 -15.50 37.72
CA ALA A 179 3.34 -14.61 36.81
C ALA A 179 2.49 -13.62 37.63
N ASN A 180 2.43 -12.36 37.22
CA ASN A 180 1.60 -11.32 37.87
C ASN A 180 0.33 -10.99 37.10
N PHE A 181 0.10 -11.61 35.95
CA PHE A 181 -1.14 -11.58 35.17
C PHE A 181 -1.26 -12.85 34.31
N ASP A 182 -2.45 -13.08 33.76
CA ASP A 182 -2.72 -14.16 32.83
C ASP A 182 -2.14 -13.83 31.45
N GLY A 183 -1.34 -14.73 30.85
CA GLY A 183 -0.71 -14.45 29.57
C GLY A 183 -0.01 -15.65 28.93
N VAL A 184 0.70 -15.39 27.85
CA VAL A 184 1.50 -16.40 27.13
C VAL A 184 2.98 -16.13 27.33
N VAL A 185 3.73 -17.16 27.63
CA VAL A 185 5.19 -17.10 27.74
C VAL A 185 5.79 -16.86 26.36
N SER A 186 6.38 -15.70 26.14
CA SER A 186 7.01 -15.35 24.87
C SER A 186 8.49 -15.72 24.82
N LYS A 187 9.16 -15.76 25.97
CA LYS A 187 10.59 -16.07 26.07
C LYS A 187 10.96 -16.68 27.44
N VAL A 188 11.89 -17.64 27.45
CA VAL A 188 12.47 -18.23 28.63
C VAL A 188 13.99 -18.12 28.56
N ASP A 189 14.56 -17.21 29.37
CA ASP A 189 16.02 -16.92 29.40
C ASP A 189 16.75 -17.64 30.52
N VAL A 190 16.02 -18.46 31.30
CA VAL A 190 16.55 -19.15 32.49
C VAL A 190 16.68 -20.66 32.24
N VAL A 191 17.78 -21.24 32.69
CA VAL A 191 18.08 -22.67 32.51
C VAL A 191 18.38 -23.31 33.87
N VAL A 192 17.88 -24.53 34.08
CA VAL A 192 18.12 -25.28 35.33
C VAL A 192 19.61 -25.56 35.54
N ASN A 193 20.09 -25.38 36.75
CA ASN A 193 21.47 -25.44 37.23
C ASN A 193 22.37 -24.25 36.83
N ASP A 194 21.88 -23.28 36.09
CA ASP A 194 22.60 -22.02 35.89
C ASP A 194 22.50 -21.13 37.12
N TYR A 195 23.49 -20.26 37.32
CA TYR A 195 23.47 -19.24 38.34
C TYR A 195 22.84 -17.98 37.80
N PHE A 196 21.80 -17.50 38.46
CA PHE A 196 20.99 -16.38 37.98
C PHE A 196 21.09 -15.17 38.89
N ASP A 197 21.31 -13.99 38.29
CA ASP A 197 21.46 -12.75 39.04
C ASP A 197 20.11 -12.04 39.24
N ALA A 198 19.93 -11.46 40.41
CA ALA A 198 18.76 -10.67 40.75
C ALA A 198 18.59 -9.49 39.77
N GLY A 199 17.37 -9.27 39.32
CA GLY A 199 17.03 -8.16 38.38
C GLY A 199 17.20 -8.48 36.90
N SER A 200 17.86 -9.59 36.55
CA SER A 200 17.88 -10.06 35.14
C SER A 200 16.51 -10.62 34.72
N SER A 201 16.13 -10.44 33.45
CA SER A 201 14.90 -11.01 32.90
C SER A 201 15.04 -12.52 32.78
N ALA A 202 14.17 -13.29 33.43
CA ALA A 202 14.20 -14.75 33.45
C ALA A 202 13.12 -15.35 32.51
N VAL A 203 11.93 -14.80 32.55
CA VAL A 203 10.79 -15.24 31.73
C VAL A 203 10.05 -13.97 31.27
N THR A 204 9.72 -13.90 29.98
CA THR A 204 8.88 -12.83 29.45
C THR A 204 7.49 -13.38 29.18
N ILE A 205 6.46 -12.71 29.71
CA ILE A 205 5.05 -13.03 29.52
C ILE A 205 4.40 -11.87 28.78
N ILE A 206 3.56 -12.17 27.82
CA ILE A 206 2.79 -11.18 27.05
C ILE A 206 1.29 -11.40 27.23
N ASP A 207 0.56 -10.31 27.37
CA ASP A 207 -0.90 -10.32 27.27
C ASP A 207 -1.32 -10.26 25.80
N LYS A 208 -1.91 -11.35 25.30
CA LYS A 208 -2.48 -11.46 23.95
C LYS A 208 -4.01 -11.29 23.94
N SER A 209 -4.66 -11.06 25.07
CA SER A 209 -6.12 -10.84 25.11
C SER A 209 -6.51 -9.58 24.36
N LYS A 210 -5.60 -8.62 24.30
CA LYS A 210 -5.68 -7.39 23.52
C LYS A 210 -4.33 -7.14 22.84
N LEU A 211 -4.38 -6.37 21.79
CA LEU A 211 -3.18 -5.83 21.15
C LEU A 211 -3.26 -4.31 21.08
N LYS A 212 -2.13 -3.68 20.98
CA LYS A 212 -2.04 -2.24 20.76
C LYS A 212 -1.05 -1.93 19.64
N THR A 213 -1.20 -0.75 19.07
CA THR A 213 -0.26 -0.23 18.07
C THR A 213 -0.14 1.26 18.25
N THR A 214 1.00 1.80 17.86
CA THR A 214 1.23 3.24 17.77
C THR A 214 1.30 3.62 16.30
N ILE A 215 0.49 4.57 15.90
CA ILE A 215 0.44 5.12 14.54
C ILE A 215 0.92 6.57 14.55
N GLU A 216 1.60 6.98 13.49
CA GLU A 216 2.02 8.37 13.29
C GLU A 216 0.91 9.12 12.54
N ILE A 217 0.37 10.16 13.15
CA ILE A 217 -0.64 11.03 12.54
C ILE A 217 -0.02 12.40 12.28
N ASP A 218 -0.13 12.89 11.06
CA ASP A 218 0.37 14.21 10.68
C ASP A 218 -0.37 15.32 11.43
N GLU A 219 0.32 16.44 11.73
CA GLU A 219 -0.23 17.60 12.42
C GLU A 219 -1.53 18.10 11.77
N ILE A 220 -1.62 18.06 10.44
CA ILE A 220 -2.78 18.51 9.68
C ILE A 220 -4.01 17.62 9.96
N ASP A 221 -3.80 16.32 10.15
CA ASP A 221 -4.85 15.33 10.33
C ASP A 221 -5.31 15.19 11.79
N MET A 222 -4.49 15.66 12.73
CA MET A 222 -4.81 15.58 14.16
C MET A 222 -6.13 16.24 14.57
N GLN A 223 -6.59 17.27 13.84
CA GLN A 223 -7.89 17.89 14.09
C GLN A 223 -9.08 16.96 13.87
N TYR A 224 -8.88 15.84 13.16
CA TYR A 224 -9.90 14.83 12.83
C TYR A 224 -9.76 13.57 13.68
N VAL A 225 -8.81 13.53 14.62
CA VAL A 225 -8.56 12.35 15.47
C VAL A 225 -9.14 12.60 16.86
N THR A 226 -9.97 11.67 17.32
CA THR A 226 -10.62 11.74 18.63
C THR A 226 -10.50 10.42 19.37
N LEU A 227 -10.53 10.47 20.71
CA LEU A 227 -10.55 9.27 21.54
C LEU A 227 -11.79 8.42 21.26
N GLY A 228 -11.63 7.10 21.16
CA GLY A 228 -12.67 6.14 20.86
C GLY A 228 -13.03 6.02 19.38
N GLN A 229 -12.38 6.80 18.52
CA GLN A 229 -12.58 6.74 17.06
C GLN A 229 -12.18 5.37 16.52
N LYS A 230 -13.01 4.80 15.63
CA LYS A 230 -12.81 3.49 15.04
C LYS A 230 -11.78 3.52 13.92
N ALA A 231 -10.99 2.46 13.86
CA ALA A 231 -10.07 2.16 12.77
C ALA A 231 -10.32 0.74 12.27
N ILE A 232 -10.12 0.53 10.99
CA ILE A 232 -10.14 -0.80 10.36
C ILE A 232 -8.72 -1.13 9.92
N LEU A 233 -8.20 -2.25 10.42
CA LEU A 233 -6.85 -2.72 10.17
C LEU A 233 -6.88 -3.98 9.32
N HIS A 234 -6.02 -4.04 8.32
CA HIS A 234 -5.86 -5.18 7.42
C HIS A 234 -4.46 -5.77 7.58
N PHE A 235 -4.40 -7.06 7.82
CA PHE A 235 -3.16 -7.81 8.02
C PHE A 235 -2.98 -8.84 6.91
N ASP A 236 -1.80 -8.89 6.32
CA ASP A 236 -1.47 -9.92 5.30
C ASP A 236 -1.49 -11.33 5.87
N SER A 237 -1.24 -11.46 7.20
CA SER A 237 -1.27 -12.73 7.93
C SER A 237 -2.67 -13.30 8.13
N VAL A 238 -3.72 -12.46 8.06
CA VAL A 238 -5.13 -12.84 8.23
C VAL A 238 -5.95 -12.24 7.08
N PRO A 239 -5.76 -12.72 5.84
CA PRO A 239 -6.33 -12.11 4.65
C PRO A 239 -7.87 -12.18 4.66
N GLY A 240 -8.50 -11.06 4.30
CA GLY A 240 -9.96 -10.95 4.21
C GLY A 240 -10.69 -10.79 5.54
N VAL A 241 -9.97 -10.54 6.62
CA VAL A 241 -10.55 -10.21 7.94
C VAL A 241 -10.25 -8.74 8.25
N ASP A 242 -11.31 -7.96 8.43
CA ASP A 242 -11.23 -6.59 8.91
C ASP A 242 -11.11 -6.63 10.44
N VAL A 243 -9.98 -6.15 10.96
CA VAL A 243 -9.73 -6.10 12.39
C VAL A 243 -10.09 -4.71 12.91
N GLU A 244 -11.11 -4.65 13.77
CA GLU A 244 -11.52 -3.39 14.39
C GLU A 244 -10.55 -2.98 15.50
N ALA A 245 -10.16 -1.73 15.47
CA ALA A 245 -9.38 -1.05 16.51
C ALA A 245 -10.03 0.29 16.86
N TYR A 246 -9.62 0.87 17.97
CA TYR A 246 -10.07 2.21 18.35
C TYR A 246 -8.92 3.02 18.95
N VAL A 247 -9.01 4.35 18.82
CA VAL A 247 -8.06 5.28 19.41
C VAL A 247 -8.19 5.22 20.94
N SER A 248 -7.18 4.67 21.60
CA SER A 248 -7.16 4.50 23.05
C SER A 248 -6.42 5.62 23.79
N TYR A 249 -5.42 6.24 23.12
CA TYR A 249 -4.65 7.31 23.73
C TYR A 249 -4.11 8.28 22.68
N ILE A 250 -4.21 9.58 23.00
CA ILE A 250 -3.65 10.68 22.21
C ILE A 250 -2.68 11.45 23.12
N PRO A 251 -1.36 11.45 22.85
CA PRO A 251 -0.41 12.19 23.65
C PRO A 251 -0.55 13.70 23.46
N MET A 252 -0.17 14.47 24.49
CA MET A 252 -0.19 15.93 24.45
C MET A 252 1.03 16.57 23.78
N THR A 253 1.95 15.75 23.29
CA THR A 253 3.19 16.22 22.66
C THR A 253 3.36 15.53 21.31
N GLY A 254 3.64 16.31 20.28
CA GLY A 254 4.10 15.82 18.99
C GLY A 254 5.64 15.75 18.92
N ARG A 255 6.12 15.18 17.84
CA ARG A 255 7.53 15.15 17.48
C ARG A 255 7.73 15.48 16.01
N TYR A 256 8.96 15.68 15.59
CA TYR A 256 9.30 15.82 14.18
C TYR A 256 9.89 14.52 13.64
N THR A 257 9.47 14.13 12.45
CA THR A 257 10.12 13.05 11.70
C THR A 257 11.51 13.46 11.23
N THR A 258 12.31 12.53 10.74
CA THR A 258 13.61 12.82 10.13
C THR A 258 13.54 13.73 8.91
N GLN A 259 12.36 13.81 8.28
CA GLN A 259 12.07 14.71 7.16
C GLN A 259 11.56 16.09 7.59
N GLY A 260 11.39 16.33 8.90
CA GLY A 260 10.92 17.61 9.44
C GLY A 260 9.40 17.79 9.42
N ILE A 261 8.62 16.69 9.28
CA ILE A 261 7.16 16.70 9.37
C ILE A 261 6.76 16.56 10.83
N GLY A 262 5.83 17.42 11.30
CA GLY A 262 5.24 17.33 12.64
C GLY A 262 4.24 16.17 12.69
N VAL A 263 4.44 15.25 13.64
CA VAL A 263 3.56 14.09 13.84
C VAL A 263 3.23 13.89 15.31
N VAL A 264 2.12 13.20 15.56
CA VAL A 264 1.70 12.75 16.89
C VAL A 264 1.58 11.22 16.87
N ASP A 265 2.16 10.57 17.89
CA ASP A 265 2.15 9.12 18.04
C ASP A 265 0.87 8.69 18.78
N VAL A 266 -0.18 8.39 18.04
CA VAL A 266 -1.49 7.99 18.57
C VAL A 266 -1.52 6.48 18.82
N GLU A 267 -2.06 6.06 19.99
CA GLU A 267 -2.19 4.64 20.31
C GLU A 267 -3.58 4.13 19.94
N LEU A 268 -3.63 2.99 19.26
CA LEU A 268 -4.83 2.22 18.99
C LEU A 268 -4.83 0.93 19.81
N THR A 269 -6.01 0.49 20.23
CA THR A 269 -6.22 -0.78 20.91
C THR A 269 -7.15 -1.69 20.10
N ILE A 270 -6.81 -2.97 20.04
CA ILE A 270 -7.58 -4.07 19.46
C ILE A 270 -8.06 -4.93 20.62
N ASP A 271 -9.36 -4.94 20.90
CA ASP A 271 -9.89 -5.65 22.07
C ASP A 271 -9.99 -7.17 21.92
N ASN A 272 -10.28 -7.67 20.74
CA ASN A 272 -10.45 -9.09 20.47
C ASN A 272 -9.69 -9.47 19.19
N PRO A 273 -8.35 -9.54 19.27
CA PRO A 273 -7.55 -9.89 18.10
C PRO A 273 -7.83 -11.34 17.65
N PRO A 274 -7.78 -11.63 16.33
CA PRO A 274 -7.78 -13.00 15.84
C PRO A 274 -6.66 -13.82 16.50
N GLU A 275 -6.89 -15.11 16.78
CA GLU A 275 -5.91 -16.00 17.44
C GLU A 275 -4.60 -16.09 16.66
N ASP A 276 -4.67 -16.07 15.33
CA ASP A 276 -3.52 -16.15 14.42
C ASP A 276 -2.74 -14.82 14.32
N LEU A 277 -3.26 -13.75 14.91
CA LEU A 277 -2.56 -12.46 14.91
C LEU A 277 -1.47 -12.45 15.98
N ILE A 278 -0.22 -12.41 15.52
CA ILE A 278 0.97 -12.43 16.37
C ILE A 278 1.51 -11.01 16.55
N PRO A 279 1.86 -10.58 17.77
CA PRO A 279 2.59 -9.34 17.99
C PRO A 279 3.85 -9.25 17.12
N GLY A 280 4.09 -8.08 16.53
CA GLY A 280 5.16 -7.84 15.56
C GLY A 280 4.67 -7.86 14.09
N PHE A 281 3.46 -8.32 13.81
CA PHE A 281 2.91 -8.27 12.47
C PHE A 281 2.53 -6.84 12.07
N THR A 282 2.78 -6.52 10.80
CA THR A 282 2.47 -5.21 10.21
C THR A 282 1.04 -5.19 9.65
N PHE A 283 0.48 -3.99 9.60
CA PHE A 283 -0.84 -3.74 9.03
C PHE A 283 -0.84 -2.47 8.19
N ASN A 284 -1.81 -2.40 7.29
CA ASN A 284 -2.33 -1.17 6.70
C ASN A 284 -3.78 -1.02 7.12
N GLY A 285 -4.27 0.20 7.22
CA GLY A 285 -5.63 0.42 7.66
C GLY A 285 -6.09 1.85 7.45
N THR A 286 -7.32 2.11 7.84
CA THR A 286 -7.95 3.43 7.76
C THR A 286 -8.57 3.81 9.09
N LEU A 287 -8.37 5.06 9.48
CA LEU A 287 -9.03 5.69 10.59
C LEU A 287 -10.15 6.58 10.04
N THR A 288 -11.41 6.22 10.30
CA THR A 288 -12.57 6.91 9.75
C THR A 288 -12.99 8.03 10.68
N TYR A 289 -13.09 9.24 10.17
CA TYR A 289 -13.68 10.36 10.91
C TYR A 289 -15.21 10.30 10.83
N ASP A 290 -15.88 10.25 11.97
CA ASP A 290 -17.36 10.14 12.05
C ASP A 290 -18.10 11.47 11.71
N GLY A 291 -17.39 12.52 11.33
CA GLY A 291 -17.93 13.81 10.98
C GLY A 291 -17.94 14.06 9.47
N GLU A 292 -19.01 14.67 8.99
CA GLU A 292 -19.04 15.23 7.64
C GLU A 292 -18.19 16.50 7.60
N VAL A 293 -17.13 16.49 6.79
CA VAL A 293 -16.29 17.68 6.57
C VAL A 293 -16.65 18.30 5.23
N GLU A 294 -17.19 19.52 5.27
CA GLU A 294 -17.37 20.30 4.05
C GLU A 294 -16.02 20.79 3.53
N MET A 295 -15.66 20.39 2.34
CA MET A 295 -14.42 20.81 1.72
C MET A 295 -14.60 21.09 0.22
N LEU A 296 -13.73 21.92 -0.34
CA LEU A 296 -13.68 22.15 -1.78
C LEU A 296 -12.94 20.99 -2.43
N LEU A 297 -13.58 20.29 -3.34
CA LEU A 297 -13.04 19.13 -4.01
C LEU A 297 -12.77 19.39 -5.49
N ILE A 298 -11.67 18.81 -5.98
CA ILE A 298 -11.34 18.73 -7.41
C ILE A 298 -10.80 17.33 -7.74
N PRO A 299 -10.93 16.85 -8.98
CA PRO A 299 -10.25 15.64 -9.42
C PRO A 299 -8.73 15.79 -9.28
N SER A 300 -8.06 14.79 -8.71
CA SER A 300 -6.60 14.80 -8.56
C SER A 300 -5.86 14.87 -9.89
N SER A 301 -6.50 14.39 -10.97
CA SER A 301 -5.99 14.51 -12.35
C SER A 301 -5.95 15.96 -12.87
N ALA A 302 -6.66 16.90 -12.22
CA ALA A 302 -6.61 18.32 -12.53
C ALA A 302 -5.39 19.02 -11.92
N VAL A 303 -4.68 18.36 -11.00
CA VAL A 303 -3.52 18.92 -10.29
C VAL A 303 -2.23 18.58 -11.04
N ASN A 304 -1.51 19.60 -11.49
CA ASN A 304 -0.21 19.46 -12.10
C ASN A 304 0.90 19.70 -11.07
N THR A 305 1.80 18.72 -10.91
CA THR A 305 2.96 18.86 -10.03
C THR A 305 4.20 19.21 -10.86
N GLY A 306 4.71 20.42 -10.69
CA GLY A 306 5.89 20.92 -11.36
C GLY A 306 7.21 20.46 -10.73
N ARG A 307 8.33 20.70 -11.43
CA ARG A 307 9.67 20.46 -10.88
C ARG A 307 9.88 21.34 -9.64
N GLY A 308 10.09 20.70 -8.47
CA GLY A 308 10.26 21.38 -7.18
C GLY A 308 9.04 21.33 -6.26
N GLY A 309 8.04 20.46 -6.55
CA GLY A 309 6.89 20.21 -5.66
C GLY A 309 5.81 21.30 -5.68
N GLN A 310 5.89 22.26 -6.62
CA GLN A 310 4.82 23.25 -6.77
C GLN A 310 3.62 22.62 -7.47
N THR A 311 2.44 22.79 -6.89
CA THR A 311 1.18 22.33 -7.45
C THR A 311 0.44 23.49 -8.14
N THR A 312 -0.05 23.24 -9.35
CA THR A 312 -0.82 24.19 -10.16
C THR A 312 -2.04 23.52 -10.76
N VAL A 313 -3.04 24.30 -11.09
CA VAL A 313 -4.24 23.87 -11.83
C VAL A 313 -4.51 24.84 -12.98
N SER A 314 -5.11 24.35 -14.06
CA SER A 314 -5.58 25.17 -15.15
C SER A 314 -7.02 25.59 -14.89
N VAL A 315 -7.27 26.88 -14.69
CA VAL A 315 -8.59 27.44 -14.39
C VAL A 315 -9.15 28.08 -15.65
N LYS A 316 -10.42 27.82 -15.96
CA LYS A 316 -11.14 28.45 -17.04
C LYS A 316 -11.66 29.81 -16.58
N GLU A 317 -11.21 30.88 -17.21
CA GLU A 317 -11.66 32.23 -16.93
C GLU A 317 -12.99 32.57 -17.64
N ASN A 318 -13.66 33.61 -17.20
CA ASN A 318 -14.98 34.01 -17.72
C ASN A 318 -14.96 34.38 -19.21
N ASP A 319 -13.81 34.73 -19.77
CA ASP A 319 -13.62 35.03 -21.19
C ASP A 319 -13.36 33.78 -22.05
N GLY A 320 -13.37 32.58 -21.43
CA GLY A 320 -13.11 31.31 -22.09
C GLY A 320 -11.63 30.96 -22.25
N THR A 321 -10.70 31.80 -21.74
CA THR A 321 -9.28 31.50 -21.71
C THR A 321 -8.94 30.60 -20.51
N THR A 322 -7.81 29.91 -20.58
CA THR A 322 -7.32 29.08 -19.47
C THR A 322 -6.08 29.72 -18.86
N SER A 323 -6.08 29.93 -17.55
CA SER A 323 -4.94 30.44 -16.78
C SER A 323 -4.40 29.38 -15.83
N GLU A 324 -3.07 29.31 -15.70
CA GLU A 324 -2.43 28.44 -14.73
C GLU A 324 -2.37 29.15 -13.37
N ARG A 325 -2.88 28.49 -12.31
CA ARG A 325 -2.95 29.05 -10.98
C ARG A 325 -2.28 28.12 -9.96
N LYS A 326 -1.47 28.68 -9.07
CA LYS A 326 -0.90 27.96 -7.95
C LYS A 326 -1.96 27.58 -6.92
N VAL A 327 -1.94 26.34 -6.47
CA VAL A 327 -2.86 25.81 -5.47
C VAL A 327 -2.10 25.04 -4.39
N THR A 328 -2.69 24.96 -3.22
CA THR A 328 -2.30 23.98 -2.21
C THR A 328 -3.42 22.97 -2.12
N VAL A 329 -3.10 21.71 -2.35
CA VAL A 329 -4.07 20.62 -2.33
C VAL A 329 -3.57 19.48 -1.45
N GLN A 330 -4.51 18.71 -0.89
CA GLN A 330 -4.26 17.46 -0.18
C GLN A 330 -4.99 16.34 -0.91
N TYR A 331 -4.28 15.27 -1.24
CA TYR A 331 -4.88 14.09 -1.84
C TYR A 331 -5.70 13.32 -0.80
N LEU A 332 -6.95 12.94 -1.16
CA LEU A 332 -7.89 12.28 -0.25
C LEU A 332 -8.15 10.80 -0.57
N GLY A 333 -7.52 10.25 -1.61
CA GLY A 333 -7.89 8.95 -2.15
C GLY A 333 -8.98 9.06 -3.24
N GLU A 334 -9.39 7.92 -3.82
CA GLU A 334 -10.46 7.81 -4.84
C GLU A 334 -10.36 8.79 -6.01
N GLY A 335 -9.15 9.29 -6.31
CA GLY A 335 -8.92 10.24 -7.40
C GLY A 335 -9.37 11.67 -7.11
N MET A 336 -9.68 12.02 -5.85
CA MET A 336 -10.09 13.36 -5.42
C MET A 336 -9.00 14.05 -4.60
N SER A 337 -8.95 15.37 -4.68
CA SER A 337 -8.07 16.23 -3.90
C SER A 337 -8.86 17.36 -3.26
N GLN A 338 -8.61 17.61 -1.97
CA GLN A 338 -9.10 18.77 -1.26
C GLN A 338 -8.28 19.99 -1.64
N VAL A 339 -8.96 21.10 -1.92
CA VAL A 339 -8.33 22.40 -2.13
C VAL A 339 -8.21 23.13 -0.80
N LEU A 340 -6.96 23.28 -0.34
CA LEU A 340 -6.65 24.05 0.88
C LEU A 340 -6.54 25.55 0.61
N SER A 341 -6.04 25.93 -0.59
CA SER A 341 -5.94 27.32 -1.02
C SER A 341 -5.74 27.44 -2.54
N GLY A 342 -6.09 28.61 -3.09
CA GLY A 342 -5.84 28.98 -4.49
C GLY A 342 -7.04 28.88 -5.41
N LEU A 343 -8.13 28.22 -5.02
CA LEU A 343 -9.39 28.15 -5.77
C LEU A 343 -10.58 28.57 -4.91
N LYS A 344 -11.65 28.95 -5.56
CA LYS A 344 -12.94 29.28 -4.98
C LYS A 344 -14.04 28.35 -5.49
N GLU A 345 -15.07 28.17 -4.70
CA GLU A 345 -16.28 27.46 -5.11
C GLU A 345 -16.88 28.06 -6.38
N GLY A 346 -17.28 27.19 -7.32
CA GLY A 346 -17.86 27.58 -8.60
C GLY A 346 -16.84 27.86 -9.71
N GLU A 347 -15.54 27.90 -9.44
CA GLU A 347 -14.51 27.98 -10.48
C GLU A 347 -14.44 26.65 -11.25
N VAL A 348 -14.07 26.72 -12.54
CA VAL A 348 -13.97 25.54 -13.39
C VAL A 348 -12.48 25.23 -13.66
N VAL A 349 -12.06 24.05 -13.30
CA VAL A 349 -10.72 23.55 -13.61
C VAL A 349 -10.76 22.67 -14.87
N VAL A 350 -9.72 22.80 -15.71
CA VAL A 350 -9.61 22.12 -16.99
C VAL A 350 -8.39 21.21 -16.95
N TYR A 351 -8.57 19.94 -17.32
CA TYR A 351 -7.49 18.96 -17.29
C TYR A 351 -7.60 17.92 -18.42
N GLU A 352 -6.50 17.25 -18.71
CA GLU A 352 -6.47 16.16 -19.68
C GLU A 352 -6.73 14.83 -18.95
N PRO A 353 -7.51 13.89 -19.55
CA PRO A 353 -7.71 12.58 -18.97
C PRO A 353 -6.35 11.87 -18.84
N SER A 354 -6.05 11.33 -17.66
CA SER A 354 -4.84 10.54 -17.47
C SER A 354 -4.86 9.32 -18.40
N SER A 355 -3.70 8.92 -18.93
CA SER A 355 -3.56 7.82 -19.89
C SER A 355 -4.18 6.49 -19.42
N ASN A 356 -4.27 6.26 -18.12
CA ASN A 356 -4.91 5.08 -17.52
C ASN A 356 -6.45 5.11 -17.64
N ASN A 357 -7.08 6.29 -17.53
CA ASN A 357 -8.52 6.44 -17.73
C ASN A 357 -8.90 6.39 -19.20
N ALA A 358 -8.04 6.89 -20.10
CA ALA A 358 -8.25 6.79 -21.54
C ALA A 358 -8.27 5.33 -22.03
N PHE A 359 -7.40 4.47 -21.44
CA PHE A 359 -7.37 3.04 -21.76
C PHE A 359 -8.62 2.30 -21.25
N SER A 360 -9.10 2.60 -20.03
CA SER A 360 -10.35 2.05 -19.49
C SER A 360 -11.59 2.48 -20.29
N MET A 361 -11.67 3.75 -20.71
CA MET A 361 -12.75 4.23 -21.58
C MET A 361 -12.71 3.56 -22.96
N MET A 362 -11.51 3.34 -23.51
CA MET A 362 -11.32 2.65 -24.78
C MET A 362 -11.73 1.17 -24.72
N MET A 363 -11.45 0.47 -23.65
CA MET A 363 -11.89 -0.93 -23.43
C MET A 363 -13.40 -1.00 -23.24
N GLY A 364 -14.01 -0.06 -22.52
CA GLY A 364 -15.47 0.02 -22.35
C GLY A 364 -16.22 0.32 -23.66
N MET A 365 -15.63 1.08 -24.60
CA MET A 365 -16.20 1.31 -25.93
C MET A 365 -16.01 0.14 -26.89
N MET A 366 -15.01 -0.70 -26.69
CA MET A 366 -14.76 -1.90 -27.50
C MET A 366 -15.57 -3.12 -27.08
N GLY A 367 -16.30 -3.07 -25.96
CA GLY A 367 -17.21 -4.15 -25.50
C GLY A 367 -16.48 -5.43 -25.10
N LEU A 368 -15.26 -5.34 -24.57
CA LEU A 368 -14.47 -6.45 -24.05
C LEU A 368 -14.38 -6.38 -22.54
#